data_01276699041c2609c42b171c60412967
#
_entry.id   01276699041c2609c42b171c60412967
#
_cell.length_a   1.000
_cell.length_b   1.000
_cell.length_c   1.000
_cell.angle_alpha   90.00
_cell.angle_beta   90.00
_cell.angle_gamma   90.00
#
_symmetry.space_group_name_H-M   'P 1'
#
loop_
_entity.id
_entity.type
_entity.pdbx_description
1 polymer ?
#
loop_
_entity_poly.entity_id
_entity_poly.type
_entity_poly.pdbx_seq_one_letter_code
_entity_poly.pdbx_strand_id
1 'polypeptide(L)'
;METYRERFAQLSRHRQEHSLRVAAVMEELAVLHGLPADQAFLAGYAHDLAREMSRDALLAEALRLGVRVGGPERQEPVLLHGPVAAAWLEEEGVGTPEVHRAIRYHTTAAPGQDATGQALFIADGVEPGRQYPRRAAIEETARHSLAKAYRALLEETLDYLKGRGLTPHPLMLQALRDTQGEEEYEEECVIPETSRQWAELAARTAEQKKGEHVVVLDMREVTLVADYFVILSGHTTIQVAALAEHIEEALKDAGVPLLHKVGGSKSHWVLLDYGALVVHVFTEEERQYYDLERLWGDADIVQFS
;
A
#
# COMPACT_ATOMS: atom_id res chain seq x y z
N MET A 1 -3.13 -21.41 21.16
CA MET A 1 -3.28 -20.51 19.99
C MET A 1 -4.13 -21.25 18.98
N GLU A 2 -5.12 -20.57 18.41
CA GLU A 2 -6.02 -21.18 17.44
C GLU A 2 -5.30 -21.34 16.10
N THR A 3 -5.39 -22.54 15.50
CA THR A 3 -4.70 -22.86 14.24
C THR A 3 -5.44 -22.30 13.03
N TYR A 4 -4.74 -22.10 11.90
CA TYR A 4 -5.35 -21.65 10.65
C TYR A 4 -6.51 -22.58 10.20
N ARG A 5 -6.46 -23.89 10.52
CA ARG A 5 -7.53 -24.83 10.20
C ARG A 5 -8.78 -24.63 11.08
N GLU A 6 -8.57 -24.33 12.36
CA GLU A 6 -9.69 -24.02 13.27
C GLU A 6 -10.35 -22.69 12.87
N ARG A 7 -9.54 -21.67 12.50
CA ARG A 7 -10.06 -20.39 11.96
C ARG A 7 -10.85 -20.60 10.69
N PHE A 8 -10.34 -21.41 9.76
CA PHE A 8 -11.08 -21.74 8.54
C PHE A 8 -12.41 -22.41 8.83
N ALA A 9 -12.46 -23.34 9.78
CA ALA A 9 -13.70 -24.02 10.17
C ALA A 9 -14.78 -23.08 10.76
N GLN A 10 -14.37 -21.92 11.29
CA GLN A 10 -15.28 -20.91 11.84
C GLN A 10 -15.84 -19.94 10.79
N LEU A 11 -15.24 -19.87 9.60
CA LEU A 11 -15.77 -19.07 8.51
C LEU A 11 -17.16 -19.56 8.10
N SER A 12 -17.99 -18.65 7.59
CA SER A 12 -19.25 -19.01 6.99
C SER A 12 -19.04 -20.03 5.86
N ARG A 13 -20.04 -20.88 5.63
CA ARG A 13 -20.00 -21.87 4.54
C ARG A 13 -19.71 -21.22 3.20
N HIS A 14 -20.29 -20.06 2.92
CA HIS A 14 -20.03 -19.32 1.69
C HIS A 14 -18.54 -18.93 1.55
N ARG A 15 -17.90 -18.46 2.63
CA ARG A 15 -16.49 -18.09 2.63
C ARG A 15 -15.58 -19.31 2.51
N GLN A 16 -15.90 -20.40 3.18
CA GLN A 16 -15.17 -21.67 3.03
C GLN A 16 -15.20 -22.17 1.56
N GLU A 17 -16.40 -22.19 0.95
CA GLU A 17 -16.57 -22.60 -0.44
C GLU A 17 -15.81 -21.69 -1.40
N HIS A 18 -15.78 -20.37 -1.17
CA HIS A 18 -14.98 -19.42 -1.94
C HIS A 18 -13.49 -19.75 -1.83
N SER A 19 -12.95 -19.84 -0.62
CA SER A 19 -11.51 -20.13 -0.42
C SER A 19 -11.09 -21.46 -1.01
N LEU A 20 -11.96 -22.49 -0.96
CA LEU A 20 -11.67 -23.77 -1.62
C LEU A 20 -11.67 -23.66 -3.14
N ARG A 21 -12.54 -22.83 -3.76
CA ARG A 21 -12.48 -22.58 -5.20
C ARG A 21 -11.21 -21.82 -5.59
N VAL A 22 -10.82 -20.82 -4.78
CA VAL A 22 -9.54 -20.11 -4.99
C VAL A 22 -8.36 -21.08 -4.87
N ALA A 23 -8.36 -21.95 -3.86
CA ALA A 23 -7.29 -22.96 -3.69
C ALA A 23 -7.21 -23.90 -4.90
N ALA A 24 -8.35 -24.34 -5.46
CA ALA A 24 -8.37 -25.19 -6.65
C ALA A 24 -7.78 -24.46 -7.89
N VAL A 25 -8.11 -23.19 -8.10
CA VAL A 25 -7.50 -22.40 -9.18
C VAL A 25 -6.01 -22.21 -8.94
N MET A 26 -5.57 -22.00 -7.69
CA MET A 26 -4.16 -21.91 -7.33
C MET A 26 -3.40 -23.21 -7.67
N GLU A 27 -3.99 -24.38 -7.41
CA GLU A 27 -3.39 -25.67 -7.78
C GLU A 27 -3.25 -25.83 -9.31
N GLU A 28 -4.27 -25.42 -10.08
CA GLU A 28 -4.17 -25.42 -11.54
C GLU A 28 -3.04 -24.52 -12.05
N LEU A 29 -2.97 -23.29 -11.55
CA LEU A 29 -1.92 -22.33 -11.90
C LEU A 29 -0.54 -22.81 -11.46
N ALA A 30 -0.45 -23.47 -10.30
CA ALA A 30 0.81 -24.04 -9.80
C ALA A 30 1.37 -25.09 -10.76
N VAL A 31 0.53 -25.99 -11.27
CA VAL A 31 0.95 -27.00 -12.27
C VAL A 31 1.42 -26.34 -13.56
N LEU A 32 0.72 -25.32 -14.05
CA LEU A 32 1.02 -24.65 -15.32
C LEU A 32 2.31 -23.81 -15.25
N HIS A 33 2.59 -23.22 -14.08
CA HIS A 33 3.70 -22.28 -13.90
C HIS A 33 4.84 -22.77 -12.99
N GLY A 34 4.81 -24.06 -12.61
CA GLY A 34 5.88 -24.66 -11.81
C GLY A 34 5.99 -24.14 -10.38
N LEU A 35 4.88 -23.73 -9.77
CA LEU A 35 4.86 -23.30 -8.37
C LEU A 35 4.73 -24.54 -7.45
N PRO A 36 5.20 -24.46 -6.17
CA PRO A 36 4.98 -25.53 -5.19
C PRO A 36 3.48 -25.69 -4.90
N ALA A 37 2.89 -26.85 -5.27
CA ALA A 37 1.44 -27.07 -5.23
C ALA A 37 0.85 -26.97 -3.81
N ASP A 38 1.56 -27.48 -2.80
CA ASP A 38 1.16 -27.40 -1.39
C ASP A 38 1.12 -25.96 -0.88
N GLN A 39 2.09 -25.12 -1.30
CA GLN A 39 2.15 -23.70 -0.95
C GLN A 39 1.10 -22.90 -1.70
N ALA A 40 0.86 -23.22 -2.97
CA ALA A 40 -0.20 -22.61 -3.77
C ALA A 40 -1.58 -22.91 -3.18
N PHE A 41 -1.85 -24.18 -2.83
CA PHE A 41 -3.08 -24.55 -2.14
C PHE A 41 -3.24 -23.78 -0.82
N LEU A 42 -2.19 -23.75 0.02
CA LEU A 42 -2.21 -23.03 1.30
C LEU A 42 -2.55 -21.54 1.12
N ALA A 43 -1.94 -20.88 0.12
CA ALA A 43 -2.22 -19.48 -0.17
C ALA A 43 -3.70 -19.25 -0.50
N GLY A 44 -4.27 -20.05 -1.39
CA GLY A 44 -5.70 -19.97 -1.75
C GLY A 44 -6.64 -20.32 -0.60
N TYR A 45 -6.28 -21.34 0.20
CA TYR A 45 -7.08 -21.77 1.35
C TYR A 45 -7.13 -20.72 2.46
N ALA A 46 -6.01 -20.03 2.72
CA ALA A 46 -5.84 -19.21 3.91
C ALA A 46 -6.00 -17.69 3.66
N HIS A 47 -6.11 -17.22 2.40
CA HIS A 47 -6.09 -15.78 2.10
C HIS A 47 -7.17 -14.97 2.84
N ASP A 48 -8.32 -15.55 3.05
CA ASP A 48 -9.53 -14.90 3.60
C ASP A 48 -9.84 -15.31 5.06
N LEU A 49 -8.89 -15.91 5.81
CA LEU A 49 -9.12 -16.39 7.18
C LEU A 49 -9.67 -15.31 8.14
N ALA A 50 -9.29 -14.05 7.95
CA ALA A 50 -9.74 -12.94 8.78
C ALA A 50 -10.86 -12.11 8.13
N ARG A 51 -11.41 -12.53 6.97
CA ARG A 51 -12.33 -11.72 6.14
C ARG A 51 -13.64 -11.38 6.80
N GLU A 52 -14.12 -12.22 7.70
CA GLU A 52 -15.41 -12.06 8.40
C GLU A 52 -15.28 -11.42 9.79
N MET A 53 -14.08 -10.98 10.16
CA MET A 53 -13.90 -10.20 11.38
C MET A 53 -14.55 -8.83 11.26
N SER A 54 -15.04 -8.30 12.38
CA SER A 54 -15.54 -6.92 12.43
C SER A 54 -14.40 -5.90 12.22
N ARG A 55 -14.74 -4.68 11.79
CA ARG A 55 -13.76 -3.59 11.56
C ARG A 55 -12.89 -3.34 12.79
N ASP A 56 -13.50 -3.27 13.98
CA ASP A 56 -12.79 -3.02 15.24
C ASP A 56 -11.91 -4.21 15.64
N ALA A 57 -12.36 -5.44 15.39
CA ALA A 57 -11.59 -6.64 15.66
C ALA A 57 -10.38 -6.75 14.72
N LEU A 58 -10.49 -6.38 13.43
CA LEU A 58 -9.38 -6.34 12.49
C LEU A 58 -8.31 -5.32 12.92
N LEU A 59 -8.72 -4.12 13.33
CA LEU A 59 -7.80 -3.09 13.81
C LEU A 59 -7.08 -3.55 15.09
N ALA A 60 -7.82 -4.09 16.06
CA ALA A 60 -7.23 -4.57 17.31
C ALA A 60 -6.25 -5.72 17.08
N GLU A 61 -6.61 -6.66 16.19
CA GLU A 61 -5.77 -7.81 15.89
C GLU A 61 -4.54 -7.43 15.06
N ALA A 62 -4.67 -6.51 14.10
CA ALA A 62 -3.54 -5.96 13.37
C ALA A 62 -2.52 -5.31 14.31
N LEU A 63 -2.98 -4.49 15.27
CA LEU A 63 -2.10 -3.89 16.29
C LEU A 63 -1.43 -4.94 17.18
N ARG A 64 -2.18 -5.98 17.62
CA ARG A 64 -1.61 -7.09 18.42
C ARG A 64 -0.48 -7.80 17.69
N LEU A 65 -0.64 -7.99 16.37
CA LEU A 65 0.31 -8.70 15.51
C LEU A 65 1.45 -7.82 14.99
N GLY A 66 1.48 -6.52 15.33
CA GLY A 66 2.46 -5.58 14.78
C GLY A 66 2.27 -5.30 13.29
N VAL A 67 1.08 -5.59 12.74
CA VAL A 67 0.74 -5.28 11.34
C VAL A 67 0.60 -3.77 11.18
N ARG A 68 1.27 -3.22 10.18
CA ARG A 68 1.20 -1.78 9.86
C ARG A 68 -0.23 -1.40 9.44
N VAL A 69 -0.77 -0.34 10.07
CA VAL A 69 -2.10 0.21 9.77
C VAL A 69 -1.94 1.63 9.23
N GLY A 70 -1.98 1.79 7.92
CA GLY A 70 -1.88 3.08 7.24
C GLY A 70 -3.20 3.85 7.20
N GLY A 71 -3.22 4.96 6.45
CA GLY A 71 -4.41 5.78 6.24
C GLY A 71 -5.56 5.01 5.57
N PRO A 72 -5.30 4.31 4.44
CA PRO A 72 -6.33 3.51 3.77
C PRO A 72 -6.95 2.43 4.67
N GLU A 73 -6.14 1.70 5.46
CA GLU A 73 -6.62 0.65 6.35
C GLU A 73 -7.41 1.20 7.54
N ARG A 74 -7.11 2.40 8.02
CA ARG A 74 -7.92 3.07 9.05
C ARG A 74 -9.29 3.47 8.52
N GLN A 75 -9.35 3.94 7.27
CA GLN A 75 -10.60 4.31 6.61
C GLN A 75 -11.42 3.06 6.25
N GLU A 76 -10.76 2.01 5.76
CA GLU A 76 -11.37 0.75 5.37
C GLU A 76 -10.66 -0.46 6.01
N PRO A 77 -10.94 -0.76 7.29
CA PRO A 77 -10.26 -1.83 8.04
C PRO A 77 -10.38 -3.22 7.42
N VAL A 78 -11.35 -3.44 6.53
CA VAL A 78 -11.44 -4.71 5.79
C VAL A 78 -10.19 -5.01 4.97
N LEU A 79 -9.40 -4.00 4.58
CA LEU A 79 -8.13 -4.18 3.90
C LEU A 79 -7.07 -4.92 4.75
N LEU A 80 -7.28 -4.96 6.07
CA LEU A 80 -6.38 -5.65 7.01
C LEU A 80 -6.57 -7.17 7.05
N HIS A 81 -7.64 -7.73 6.45
CA HIS A 81 -7.88 -9.18 6.57
C HIS A 81 -6.75 -10.02 5.96
N GLY A 82 -6.18 -9.63 4.82
CA GLY A 82 -5.02 -10.28 4.23
C GLY A 82 -3.76 -10.16 5.11
N PRO A 83 -3.34 -8.96 5.50
CA PRO A 83 -2.26 -8.76 6.45
C PRO A 83 -2.38 -9.53 7.76
N VAL A 84 -3.58 -9.58 8.36
CA VAL A 84 -3.85 -10.35 9.60
C VAL A 84 -3.76 -11.84 9.35
N ALA A 85 -4.36 -12.35 8.26
CA ALA A 85 -4.29 -13.78 7.92
C ALA A 85 -2.84 -14.23 7.67
N ALA A 86 -2.04 -13.41 6.97
CA ALA A 86 -0.62 -13.69 6.76
C ALA A 86 0.16 -13.74 8.09
N ALA A 87 -0.06 -12.77 8.98
CA ALA A 87 0.60 -12.73 10.27
C ALA A 87 0.22 -13.90 11.18
N TRP A 88 -1.00 -14.41 11.12
CA TRP A 88 -1.38 -15.64 11.82
C TRP A 88 -0.60 -16.85 11.35
N LEU A 89 -0.42 -17.03 10.04
CA LEU A 89 0.40 -18.11 9.49
C LEU A 89 1.87 -17.97 9.88
N GLU A 90 2.40 -16.73 9.90
CA GLU A 90 3.75 -16.44 10.39
C GLU A 90 3.93 -16.83 11.86
N GLU A 91 2.98 -16.47 12.75
CA GLU A 91 2.99 -16.88 14.17
C GLU A 91 2.91 -18.40 14.34
N GLU A 92 2.19 -19.10 13.47
CA GLU A 92 2.07 -20.55 13.49
C GLU A 92 3.27 -21.28 12.86
N GLY A 93 4.15 -20.57 12.17
CA GLY A 93 5.27 -21.15 11.41
C GLY A 93 4.80 -21.98 10.21
N VAL A 94 3.66 -21.63 9.60
CA VAL A 94 3.03 -22.33 8.48
C VAL A 94 3.16 -21.51 7.20
N GLY A 95 3.62 -22.13 6.11
CA GLY A 95 3.82 -21.49 4.82
C GLY A 95 5.23 -20.89 4.67
N THR A 96 5.48 -20.34 3.49
CA THR A 96 6.75 -19.68 3.13
C THR A 96 6.60 -18.17 3.12
N PRO A 97 7.69 -17.39 3.09
CA PRO A 97 7.63 -15.93 2.95
C PRO A 97 6.83 -15.47 1.72
N GLU A 98 6.91 -16.22 0.60
CA GLU A 98 6.17 -15.94 -0.63
C GLU A 98 4.65 -16.11 -0.40
N VAL A 99 4.23 -17.17 0.30
CA VAL A 99 2.83 -17.39 0.67
C VAL A 99 2.32 -16.29 1.59
N HIS A 100 3.09 -15.91 2.59
CA HIS A 100 2.72 -14.83 3.51
C HIS A 100 2.59 -13.50 2.77
N ARG A 101 3.54 -13.20 1.86
CA ARG A 101 3.49 -12.00 1.02
C ARG A 101 2.28 -12.03 0.08
N ALA A 102 2.01 -13.15 -0.58
CA ALA A 102 0.85 -13.32 -1.45
C ALA A 102 -0.46 -13.04 -0.71
N ILE A 103 -0.66 -13.66 0.46
CA ILE A 103 -1.85 -13.46 1.30
C ILE A 103 -1.95 -12.02 1.80
N ARG A 104 -0.85 -11.42 2.25
CA ARG A 104 -0.79 -10.05 2.75
C ARG A 104 -1.33 -9.04 1.74
N TYR A 105 -1.04 -9.23 0.46
CA TYR A 105 -1.34 -8.26 -0.59
C TYR A 105 -2.39 -8.72 -1.61
N HIS A 106 -3.10 -9.84 -1.36
CA HIS A 106 -4.07 -10.36 -2.32
C HIS A 106 -5.23 -9.41 -2.64
N THR A 107 -5.57 -8.48 -1.74
CA THR A 107 -6.64 -7.49 -1.95
C THR A 107 -6.14 -6.18 -2.56
N THR A 108 -4.99 -5.71 -2.09
CA THR A 108 -4.45 -4.40 -2.47
C THR A 108 -3.48 -4.47 -3.63
N ALA A 109 -3.05 -5.66 -4.00
CA ALA A 109 -1.84 -5.89 -4.77
C ALA A 109 -0.61 -5.24 -4.10
N ALA A 110 0.57 -5.38 -4.68
CA ALA A 110 1.78 -4.66 -4.29
C ALA A 110 2.81 -4.71 -5.43
N PRO A 111 3.73 -3.74 -5.54
CA PRO A 111 4.84 -3.80 -6.49
C PRO A 111 5.75 -4.99 -6.19
N GLY A 112 6.44 -5.52 -7.21
CA GLY A 112 7.35 -6.66 -7.08
C GLY A 112 6.67 -7.95 -6.62
N GLN A 113 5.39 -8.18 -6.94
CA GLN A 113 4.73 -9.47 -6.67
C GLN A 113 5.37 -10.58 -7.47
N ASP A 114 5.81 -11.63 -6.74
CA ASP A 114 6.30 -12.87 -7.33
C ASP A 114 5.18 -13.70 -7.99
N ALA A 115 5.54 -14.81 -8.60
CA ALA A 115 4.58 -15.67 -9.28
C ALA A 115 3.48 -16.22 -8.35
N THR A 116 3.78 -16.46 -7.07
CA THR A 116 2.78 -16.91 -6.07
C THR A 116 1.78 -15.80 -5.77
N GLY A 117 2.27 -14.56 -5.58
CA GLY A 117 1.42 -13.39 -5.33
C GLY A 117 0.55 -13.04 -6.53
N GLN A 118 1.11 -13.08 -7.75
CA GLN A 118 0.36 -12.89 -8.98
C GLN A 118 -0.73 -13.96 -9.16
N ALA A 119 -0.37 -15.24 -8.93
CA ALA A 119 -1.31 -16.36 -9.05
C ALA A 119 -2.47 -16.23 -8.05
N LEU A 120 -2.21 -15.87 -6.78
CA LEU A 120 -3.27 -15.71 -5.79
C LEU A 120 -4.21 -14.55 -6.12
N PHE A 121 -3.68 -13.40 -6.54
CA PHE A 121 -4.49 -12.27 -6.98
C PHE A 121 -5.40 -12.64 -8.15
N ILE A 122 -4.85 -13.38 -9.12
CA ILE A 122 -5.61 -13.89 -10.27
C ILE A 122 -6.66 -14.90 -9.80
N ALA A 123 -6.28 -15.90 -9.01
CA ALA A 123 -7.16 -16.99 -8.58
C ALA A 123 -8.38 -16.46 -7.81
N ASP A 124 -8.19 -15.48 -6.91
CA ASP A 124 -9.31 -14.82 -6.23
C ASP A 124 -10.20 -14.06 -7.22
N GLY A 125 -9.61 -13.41 -8.22
CA GLY A 125 -10.37 -12.66 -9.23
C GLY A 125 -11.12 -13.51 -10.24
N VAL A 126 -10.65 -14.73 -10.57
CA VAL A 126 -11.23 -15.57 -11.63
C VAL A 126 -11.94 -16.84 -11.14
N GLU A 127 -11.96 -17.12 -9.84
CA GLU A 127 -12.64 -18.32 -9.32
C GLU A 127 -14.08 -18.43 -9.86
N PRO A 128 -14.63 -19.63 -10.04
CA PRO A 128 -15.89 -19.84 -10.76
C PRO A 128 -17.11 -19.09 -10.21
N GLY A 129 -17.07 -18.62 -8.96
CA GLY A 129 -18.12 -17.79 -8.36
C GLY A 129 -18.11 -16.33 -8.80
N ARG A 130 -17.02 -15.84 -9.41
CA ARG A 130 -16.90 -14.47 -9.89
C ARG A 130 -17.62 -14.27 -11.22
N GLN A 131 -18.37 -13.16 -11.34
CA GLN A 131 -19.15 -12.84 -12.53
C GLN A 131 -18.87 -11.40 -12.99
N TYR A 132 -18.06 -11.26 -14.03
CA TYR A 132 -17.82 -10.01 -14.75
C TYR A 132 -17.36 -10.32 -16.20
N PRO A 133 -17.50 -9.39 -17.15
CA PRO A 133 -17.34 -9.69 -18.58
C PRO A 133 -15.98 -10.24 -18.99
N ARG A 134 -14.87 -9.72 -18.40
CA ARG A 134 -13.51 -10.11 -18.77
C ARG A 134 -12.97 -11.33 -18.03
N ARG A 135 -13.73 -11.92 -17.07
CA ARG A 135 -13.27 -13.04 -16.24
C ARG A 135 -12.66 -14.19 -17.04
N ALA A 136 -13.41 -14.72 -18.00
CA ALA A 136 -12.98 -15.87 -18.80
C ALA A 136 -11.74 -15.57 -19.65
N ALA A 137 -11.62 -14.36 -20.18
CA ALA A 137 -10.44 -13.95 -20.94
C ALA A 137 -9.20 -13.82 -20.04
N ILE A 138 -9.35 -13.31 -18.82
CA ILE A 138 -8.26 -13.22 -17.84
C ILE A 138 -7.84 -14.61 -17.39
N GLU A 139 -8.79 -15.51 -17.12
CA GLU A 139 -8.54 -16.92 -16.77
C GLU A 139 -7.74 -17.64 -17.88
N GLU A 140 -8.15 -17.47 -19.13
CA GLU A 140 -7.41 -18.05 -20.26
C GLU A 140 -6.01 -17.46 -20.41
N THR A 141 -5.85 -16.14 -20.24
CA THR A 141 -4.54 -15.50 -20.25
C THR A 141 -3.65 -16.05 -19.15
N ALA A 142 -4.20 -16.32 -17.94
CA ALA A 142 -3.46 -16.85 -16.82
C ALA A 142 -2.86 -18.23 -17.08
N ARG A 143 -3.47 -19.05 -17.92
CA ARG A 143 -2.94 -20.35 -18.33
C ARG A 143 -1.60 -20.24 -19.08
N HIS A 144 -1.35 -19.11 -19.74
CA HIS A 144 -0.17 -18.85 -20.55
C HIS A 144 0.83 -17.90 -19.92
N SER A 145 0.36 -16.92 -19.16
CA SER A 145 1.21 -15.88 -18.54
C SER A 145 0.55 -15.26 -17.31
N LEU A 146 1.14 -15.51 -16.15
CA LEU A 146 0.72 -14.87 -14.90
C LEU A 146 0.87 -13.36 -14.97
N ALA A 147 1.99 -12.85 -15.47
CA ALA A 147 2.24 -11.41 -15.54
C ALA A 147 1.19 -10.66 -16.37
N LYS A 148 0.83 -11.18 -17.55
CA LYS A 148 -0.20 -10.59 -18.43
C LYS A 148 -1.61 -10.66 -17.80
N ALA A 149 -1.95 -11.78 -17.18
CA ALA A 149 -3.24 -11.94 -16.51
C ALA A 149 -3.35 -11.06 -15.25
N TYR A 150 -2.27 -10.96 -14.47
CA TYR A 150 -2.18 -10.09 -13.31
C TYR A 150 -2.42 -8.63 -13.69
N ARG A 151 -1.71 -8.14 -14.72
CA ARG A 151 -1.93 -6.79 -15.26
C ARG A 151 -3.37 -6.57 -15.71
N ALA A 152 -3.93 -7.49 -16.52
CA ALA A 152 -5.30 -7.39 -17.03
C ALA A 152 -6.33 -7.34 -15.87
N LEU A 153 -6.11 -8.10 -14.80
CA LEU A 153 -6.98 -8.08 -13.62
C LEU A 153 -6.81 -6.82 -12.77
N LEU A 154 -5.60 -6.28 -12.65
CA LEU A 154 -5.36 -4.98 -12.01
C LEU A 154 -6.13 -3.86 -12.75
N GLU A 155 -6.05 -3.81 -14.08
CA GLU A 155 -6.78 -2.84 -14.90
C GLU A 155 -8.30 -2.97 -14.69
N GLU A 156 -8.83 -4.20 -14.74
CA GLU A 156 -10.26 -4.48 -14.51
C GLU A 156 -10.71 -4.03 -13.10
N THR A 157 -9.88 -4.31 -12.09
CA THR A 157 -10.15 -3.92 -10.70
C THR A 157 -10.17 -2.41 -10.54
N LEU A 158 -9.21 -1.71 -11.14
CA LEU A 158 -9.14 -0.25 -11.11
C LEU A 158 -10.32 0.40 -11.81
N ASP A 159 -10.75 -0.13 -12.97
CA ASP A 159 -11.92 0.36 -13.69
C ASP A 159 -13.20 0.15 -12.87
N TYR A 160 -13.32 -1.01 -12.21
CA TYR A 160 -14.42 -1.28 -11.29
C TYR A 160 -14.46 -0.28 -10.12
N LEU A 161 -13.31 -0.03 -9.47
CA LEU A 161 -13.23 0.92 -8.34
C LEU A 161 -13.59 2.34 -8.78
N LYS A 162 -13.02 2.80 -9.91
CA LYS A 162 -13.34 4.12 -10.50
C LYS A 162 -14.83 4.24 -10.84
N GLY A 163 -15.42 3.22 -11.45
CA GLY A 163 -16.83 3.19 -11.80
C GLY A 163 -17.76 3.29 -10.58
N ARG A 164 -17.27 2.93 -9.40
CA ARG A 164 -17.96 3.05 -8.11
C ARG A 164 -17.63 4.32 -7.33
N GLY A 165 -16.74 5.18 -7.83
CA GLY A 165 -16.25 6.35 -7.10
C GLY A 165 -15.39 6.00 -5.89
N LEU A 166 -14.79 4.80 -5.86
CA LEU A 166 -13.90 4.34 -4.80
C LEU A 166 -12.45 4.69 -5.13
N THR A 167 -11.69 5.08 -4.12
CA THR A 167 -10.26 5.37 -4.28
C THR A 167 -9.46 4.07 -4.26
N PRO A 168 -8.69 3.75 -5.32
CA PRO A 168 -7.79 2.61 -5.32
C PRO A 168 -6.72 2.73 -4.24
N HIS A 169 -6.31 1.59 -3.69
CA HIS A 169 -5.18 1.56 -2.75
C HIS A 169 -3.89 2.00 -3.48
N PRO A 170 -3.01 2.83 -2.86
CA PRO A 170 -1.77 3.28 -3.49
C PRO A 170 -0.87 2.15 -4.01
N LEU A 171 -0.79 1.04 -3.28
CA LEU A 171 -0.02 -0.13 -3.70
C LEU A 171 -0.54 -0.76 -5.00
N MET A 172 -1.86 -0.73 -5.25
CA MET A 172 -2.44 -1.26 -6.49
C MET A 172 -2.01 -0.43 -7.70
N LEU A 173 -1.96 0.89 -7.53
CA LEU A 173 -1.48 1.79 -8.59
C LEU A 173 0.01 1.57 -8.88
N GLN A 174 0.81 1.35 -7.83
CA GLN A 174 2.23 1.01 -7.97
C GLN A 174 2.40 -0.36 -8.65
N ALA A 175 1.64 -1.37 -8.23
CA ALA A 175 1.68 -2.70 -8.84
C ALA A 175 1.35 -2.66 -10.35
N LEU A 176 0.36 -1.86 -10.76
CA LEU A 176 0.04 -1.73 -12.18
C LEU A 176 1.21 -1.11 -12.96
N ARG A 177 1.85 -0.06 -12.44
CA ARG A 177 3.04 0.54 -13.07
C ARG A 177 4.16 -0.47 -13.24
N ASP A 178 4.42 -1.26 -12.19
CA ASP A 178 5.44 -2.33 -12.19
C ASP A 178 5.22 -3.37 -13.31
N THR A 179 3.96 -3.64 -13.67
CA THR A 179 3.63 -4.56 -14.76
C THR A 179 3.77 -3.95 -16.16
N GLN A 180 3.97 -2.66 -16.28
CA GLN A 180 4.04 -1.98 -17.58
C GLN A 180 5.40 -2.14 -18.27
N GLY A 181 6.39 -2.75 -17.58
CA GLY A 181 7.68 -3.18 -18.16
C GLY A 181 8.46 -2.09 -18.87
N GLU A 182 9.77 -2.23 -18.89
CA GLU A 182 10.77 -1.29 -19.42
C GLU A 182 10.70 -0.95 -20.94
N GLU A 183 9.60 -1.21 -21.64
CA GLU A 183 9.57 -1.10 -23.10
C GLU A 183 9.06 0.23 -23.67
N GLU A 184 8.59 1.18 -22.87
CA GLU A 184 8.20 2.50 -23.43
C GLU A 184 8.27 3.63 -22.39
N TYR A 185 9.46 4.03 -21.95
CA TYR A 185 9.67 5.39 -21.41
C TYR A 185 11.14 5.82 -21.57
N GLU A 186 11.51 6.17 -22.80
CA GLU A 186 12.49 7.23 -23.00
C GLU A 186 11.72 8.56 -23.02
N GLU A 187 11.41 9.10 -21.84
CA GLU A 187 11.33 10.54 -21.57
C GLU A 187 11.20 10.73 -20.05
N GLU A 188 12.18 11.44 -19.52
CA GLU A 188 12.41 11.72 -18.12
C GLU A 188 11.16 12.19 -17.35
N CYS A 189 10.49 11.25 -16.65
CA CYS A 189 9.79 11.57 -15.42
C CYS A 189 10.15 10.49 -14.38
N VAL A 190 11.19 10.75 -13.61
CA VAL A 190 11.59 9.89 -12.48
C VAL A 190 10.49 9.95 -11.43
N ILE A 191 9.56 8.99 -11.47
CA ILE A 191 8.56 8.84 -10.40
C ILE A 191 9.29 8.28 -9.19
N PRO A 192 9.26 8.94 -8.04
CA PRO A 192 9.90 8.45 -6.83
C PRO A 192 9.27 7.14 -6.37
N GLU A 193 10.02 6.04 -6.45
CA GLU A 193 9.51 4.69 -6.16
C GLU A 193 9.33 4.40 -4.66
N THR A 194 9.91 5.24 -3.79
CA THR A 194 9.91 5.01 -2.33
C THR A 194 9.53 6.27 -1.57
N SER A 195 9.03 6.09 -0.34
CA SER A 195 8.75 7.19 0.58
C SER A 195 9.98 8.09 0.83
N ARG A 196 11.20 7.52 0.74
CA ARG A 196 12.45 8.28 0.81
C ARG A 196 12.62 9.23 -0.37
N GLN A 197 12.32 8.78 -1.59
CA GLN A 197 12.39 9.62 -2.79
C GLN A 197 11.31 10.71 -2.78
N TRP A 198 10.14 10.44 -2.22
CA TRP A 198 9.11 11.47 -2.00
C TRP A 198 9.60 12.55 -1.04
N ALA A 199 10.26 12.14 0.06
CA ALA A 199 10.85 13.06 1.03
C ALA A 199 11.96 13.90 0.38
N GLU A 200 12.81 13.27 -0.45
CA GLU A 200 13.85 13.95 -1.21
C GLU A 200 13.27 14.98 -2.20
N LEU A 201 12.23 14.59 -2.98
CA LEU A 201 11.56 15.49 -3.91
C LEU A 201 10.93 16.69 -3.18
N ALA A 202 10.25 16.44 -2.06
CA ALA A 202 9.66 17.50 -1.25
C ALA A 202 10.73 18.45 -0.70
N ALA A 203 11.83 17.92 -0.16
CA ALA A 203 12.93 18.70 0.39
C ALA A 203 13.62 19.55 -0.69
N ARG A 204 13.99 18.95 -1.83
CA ARG A 204 14.60 19.66 -2.97
C ARG A 204 13.68 20.75 -3.56
N THR A 205 12.37 20.46 -3.66
CA THR A 205 11.39 21.46 -4.10
C THR A 205 11.32 22.62 -3.11
N ALA A 206 11.31 22.34 -1.81
CA ALA A 206 11.32 23.36 -0.79
C ALA A 206 12.55 24.26 -0.89
N GLU A 207 13.76 23.69 -1.05
CA GLU A 207 15.01 24.42 -1.21
C GLU A 207 15.02 25.30 -2.47
N GLN A 208 14.61 24.74 -3.62
CA GLN A 208 14.52 25.46 -4.89
C GLN A 208 13.56 26.65 -4.80
N LYS A 209 12.52 26.57 -4.01
CA LYS A 209 11.52 27.62 -3.78
C LYS A 209 11.82 28.50 -2.56
N LYS A 210 13.08 28.44 -2.08
CA LYS A 210 13.58 29.25 -0.95
C LYS A 210 12.88 28.95 0.38
N GLY A 211 12.50 27.70 0.60
CA GLY A 211 12.16 27.21 1.93
C GLY A 211 13.41 27.20 2.81
N GLU A 212 13.25 27.59 4.06
CA GLU A 212 14.36 27.69 5.00
C GLU A 212 14.40 26.52 5.98
N HIS A 213 15.59 26.19 6.46
CA HIS A 213 15.81 25.16 7.48
C HIS A 213 15.11 23.84 7.14
N VAL A 214 15.28 23.35 5.90
CA VAL A 214 14.68 22.09 5.46
C VAL A 214 15.34 20.93 6.19
N VAL A 215 14.57 20.17 6.97
CA VAL A 215 15.02 19.00 7.71
C VAL A 215 14.15 17.81 7.30
N VAL A 216 14.78 16.66 7.07
CA VAL A 216 14.08 15.40 6.83
C VAL A 216 14.41 14.42 7.94
N LEU A 217 13.36 13.93 8.60
CA LEU A 217 13.47 12.95 9.68
C LEU A 217 13.05 11.57 9.16
N ASP A 218 13.86 10.56 9.44
CA ASP A 218 13.51 9.16 9.23
C ASP A 218 12.68 8.67 10.42
N MET A 219 11.40 8.46 10.19
CA MET A 219 10.44 8.14 11.24
C MET A 219 10.18 6.64 11.38
N ARG A 220 10.78 5.81 10.52
CA ARG A 220 10.44 4.37 10.40
C ARG A 220 10.69 3.57 11.66
N GLU A 221 11.73 3.91 12.42
CA GLU A 221 12.07 3.25 13.69
C GLU A 221 11.44 3.94 14.92
N VAL A 222 10.82 5.13 14.73
CA VAL A 222 10.34 5.98 15.83
C VAL A 222 8.82 5.95 15.95
N THR A 223 8.10 5.89 14.82
CA THR A 223 6.63 5.93 14.82
C THR A 223 6.03 5.19 13.64
N LEU A 224 4.78 4.78 13.80
CA LEU A 224 3.97 4.16 12.74
C LEU A 224 3.14 5.19 11.95
N VAL A 225 3.30 6.48 12.22
CA VAL A 225 2.47 7.54 11.60
C VAL A 225 2.88 7.78 10.14
N ALA A 226 4.19 7.86 9.88
CA ALA A 226 4.76 8.02 8.53
C ALA A 226 6.18 7.45 8.50
N ASP A 227 6.74 7.25 7.30
CA ASP A 227 8.12 6.84 7.13
C ASP A 227 9.09 8.03 7.22
N TYR A 228 8.65 9.20 6.73
CA TYR A 228 9.46 10.42 6.73
C TYR A 228 8.62 11.65 7.09
N PHE A 229 9.24 12.56 7.83
CA PHE A 229 8.78 13.93 7.98
C PHE A 229 9.72 14.87 7.24
N VAL A 230 9.14 15.82 6.49
CA VAL A 230 9.87 16.95 5.93
C VAL A 230 9.38 18.20 6.64
N ILE A 231 10.28 18.89 7.36
CA ILE A 231 9.98 20.06 8.16
C ILE A 231 10.75 21.24 7.56
N LEU A 232 10.05 22.33 7.27
CA LEU A 232 10.65 23.53 6.69
C LEU A 232 9.96 24.80 7.15
N SER A 233 10.63 25.93 6.97
CA SER A 233 10.10 27.25 7.33
C SER A 233 9.93 28.18 6.13
N GLY A 234 8.99 29.10 6.25
CA GLY A 234 8.85 30.26 5.41
C GLY A 234 8.72 31.53 6.28
N HIS A 235 9.16 32.67 5.76
CA HIS A 235 9.14 33.94 6.50
C HIS A 235 7.75 34.52 6.78
N THR A 236 6.77 34.21 5.93
CA THR A 236 5.41 34.73 6.01
C THR A 236 4.38 33.65 5.72
N THR A 237 3.14 33.85 6.17
CA THR A 237 2.03 32.93 5.85
C THR A 237 1.80 32.77 4.33
N ILE A 238 2.09 33.81 3.54
CA ILE A 238 1.99 33.76 2.07
C ILE A 238 3.06 32.83 1.51
N GLN A 239 4.29 32.91 2.02
CA GLN A 239 5.38 32.03 1.59
C GLN A 239 5.13 30.58 2.08
N VAL A 240 4.64 30.37 3.29
CA VAL A 240 4.23 29.05 3.79
C VAL A 240 3.20 28.40 2.87
N ALA A 241 2.16 29.14 2.47
CA ALA A 241 1.16 28.64 1.54
C ALA A 241 1.76 28.31 0.16
N ALA A 242 2.60 29.21 -0.39
CA ALA A 242 3.25 29.00 -1.70
C ALA A 242 4.22 27.81 -1.69
N LEU A 243 5.00 27.62 -0.61
CA LEU A 243 5.88 26.45 -0.46
C LEU A 243 5.06 25.16 -0.43
N ALA A 244 3.98 25.13 0.35
CA ALA A 244 3.09 23.99 0.40
C ALA A 244 2.46 23.65 -0.96
N GLU A 245 2.00 24.66 -1.72
CA GLU A 245 1.45 24.48 -3.07
C GLU A 245 2.49 23.95 -4.05
N HIS A 246 3.71 24.46 -4.05
CA HIS A 246 4.78 23.95 -4.92
C HIS A 246 5.18 22.52 -4.61
N ILE A 247 5.25 22.15 -3.31
CA ILE A 247 5.54 20.76 -2.90
C ILE A 247 4.39 19.84 -3.28
N GLU A 248 3.14 20.28 -3.08
CA GLU A 248 1.94 19.54 -3.49
C GLU A 248 1.91 19.29 -5.00
N GLU A 249 2.23 20.32 -5.80
CA GLU A 249 2.29 20.21 -7.26
C GLU A 249 3.40 19.25 -7.70
N ALA A 250 4.60 19.39 -7.17
CA ALA A 250 5.74 18.51 -7.50
C ALA A 250 5.46 17.04 -7.16
N LEU A 251 4.90 16.76 -5.98
CA LEU A 251 4.54 15.39 -5.58
C LEU A 251 3.36 14.86 -6.40
N LYS A 252 2.39 15.70 -6.76
CA LYS A 252 1.29 15.32 -7.65
C LYS A 252 1.79 14.96 -9.04
N ASP A 253 2.70 15.77 -9.62
CA ASP A 253 3.30 15.51 -10.93
C ASP A 253 4.14 14.22 -10.91
N ALA A 254 4.74 13.91 -9.76
CA ALA A 254 5.40 12.63 -9.50
C ALA A 254 4.41 11.48 -9.16
N GLY A 255 3.10 11.68 -9.31
CA GLY A 255 2.10 10.66 -9.10
C GLY A 255 1.84 10.28 -7.64
N VAL A 256 2.29 11.10 -6.68
CA VAL A 256 2.09 10.86 -5.23
C VAL A 256 0.78 11.53 -4.79
N PRO A 257 -0.26 10.76 -4.41
CA PRO A 257 -1.55 11.33 -4.05
C PRO A 257 -1.50 11.97 -2.66
N LEU A 258 -1.97 13.21 -2.56
CA LEU A 258 -2.20 13.88 -1.28
C LEU A 258 -3.43 13.24 -0.60
N LEU A 259 -3.28 12.81 0.64
CA LEU A 259 -4.36 12.22 1.43
C LEU A 259 -5.12 13.29 2.22
N HIS A 260 -4.39 14.16 2.93
CA HIS A 260 -5.00 15.23 3.72
C HIS A 260 -4.13 16.49 3.63
N LYS A 261 -4.80 17.64 3.62
CA LYS A 261 -4.17 18.96 3.75
C LYS A 261 -4.84 19.72 4.89
N VAL A 262 -4.03 20.21 5.82
CA VAL A 262 -4.49 21.06 6.90
C VAL A 262 -3.80 22.41 6.77
N GLY A 263 -4.55 23.50 6.91
CA GLY A 263 -4.06 24.85 6.72
C GLY A 263 -4.29 25.38 5.30
N GLY A 264 -4.09 26.69 5.11
CA GLY A 264 -4.33 27.41 3.85
C GLY A 264 -3.57 28.72 3.80
N SER A 265 -3.97 29.64 2.91
CA SER A 265 -3.25 30.88 2.56
C SER A 265 -2.97 31.86 3.70
N LYS A 266 -3.62 31.71 4.85
CA LYS A 266 -3.41 32.54 6.06
C LYS A 266 -2.89 31.74 7.24
N SER A 267 -2.60 30.47 7.05
CA SER A 267 -2.13 29.61 8.13
C SER A 267 -0.64 29.79 8.35
N HIS A 268 -0.24 29.80 9.60
CA HIS A 268 1.16 29.84 10.02
C HIS A 268 1.81 28.45 9.97
N TRP A 269 1.00 27.41 9.82
CA TRP A 269 1.38 26.03 9.63
C TRP A 269 0.47 25.37 8.61
N VAL A 270 1.09 24.78 7.58
CA VAL A 270 0.42 23.92 6.61
C VAL A 270 1.00 22.51 6.72
N LEU A 271 0.12 21.52 6.80
CA LEU A 271 0.48 20.10 6.81
C LEU A 271 -0.02 19.44 5.54
N LEU A 272 0.86 18.70 4.86
CA LEU A 272 0.53 17.85 3.73
C LEU A 272 0.80 16.39 4.12
N ASP A 273 -0.24 15.57 4.15
CA ASP A 273 -0.18 14.15 4.52
C ASP A 273 -0.33 13.27 3.27
N TYR A 274 0.69 12.49 2.98
CA TYR A 274 0.76 11.51 1.90
C TYR A 274 0.79 10.06 2.45
N GLY A 275 0.50 9.85 3.73
CA GLY A 275 0.56 8.56 4.41
C GLY A 275 1.98 8.18 4.83
N ALA A 276 2.83 7.77 3.90
CA ALA A 276 4.22 7.45 4.21
C ALA A 276 5.13 8.68 4.35
N LEU A 277 4.69 9.83 3.86
CA LEU A 277 5.37 11.12 3.98
C LEU A 277 4.42 12.14 4.58
N VAL A 278 4.89 12.91 5.57
CA VAL A 278 4.19 14.11 6.06
C VAL A 278 5.11 15.32 5.90
N VAL A 279 4.60 16.37 5.27
CA VAL A 279 5.33 17.64 5.09
C VAL A 279 4.74 18.70 6.00
N HIS A 280 5.58 19.30 6.82
CA HIS A 280 5.23 20.40 7.74
C HIS A 280 5.88 21.69 7.26
N VAL A 281 5.07 22.65 6.82
CA VAL A 281 5.52 23.97 6.39
C VAL A 281 5.08 25.00 7.41
N PHE A 282 6.02 25.61 8.12
CA PHE A 282 5.77 26.53 9.22
C PHE A 282 6.19 27.97 8.89
N THR A 283 5.65 28.95 9.63
CA THR A 283 6.41 30.17 9.90
C THR A 283 7.46 29.86 10.98
N GLU A 284 8.52 30.65 11.03
CA GLU A 284 9.61 30.41 12.00
C GLU A 284 9.14 30.42 13.46
N GLU A 285 8.15 31.27 13.79
CA GLU A 285 7.57 31.36 15.13
C GLU A 285 6.85 30.09 15.56
N GLU A 286 6.00 29.53 14.68
CA GLU A 286 5.29 28.28 14.95
C GLU A 286 6.23 27.07 14.97
N ARG A 287 7.25 27.04 14.13
CA ARG A 287 8.24 25.96 14.16
C ARG A 287 8.93 25.89 15.51
N GLN A 288 9.39 27.05 16.03
CA GLN A 288 10.01 27.12 17.34
C GLN A 288 9.03 26.77 18.48
N TYR A 289 7.76 27.14 18.34
CA TYR A 289 6.73 26.84 19.34
C TYR A 289 6.42 25.34 19.42
N TYR A 290 6.19 24.69 18.26
CA TYR A 290 5.86 23.26 18.23
C TYR A 290 7.08 22.36 18.36
N ASP A 291 8.25 22.79 17.94
CA ASP A 291 9.57 22.14 18.08
C ASP A 291 9.51 20.63 17.79
N LEU A 292 9.01 20.29 16.57
CA LEU A 292 8.79 18.91 16.17
C LEU A 292 10.10 18.12 16.11
N GLU A 293 11.21 18.75 15.77
CA GLU A 293 12.53 18.13 15.75
C GLU A 293 12.95 17.65 17.14
N ARG A 294 12.63 18.42 18.18
CA ARG A 294 12.88 17.99 19.57
C ARG A 294 11.89 16.92 20.02
N LEU A 295 10.63 17.04 19.61
CA LEU A 295 9.59 16.04 19.95
C LEU A 295 9.94 14.67 19.39
N TRP A 296 10.55 14.64 18.20
CA TRP A 296 10.98 13.44 17.50
C TRP A 296 12.50 13.27 17.49
N GLY A 297 13.17 13.69 18.58
CA GLY A 297 14.62 13.71 18.69
C GLY A 297 15.31 12.35 18.59
N ASP A 298 14.56 11.24 18.66
CA ASP A 298 15.05 9.88 18.43
C ASP A 298 15.10 9.51 16.94
N ALA A 299 14.59 10.36 16.05
CA ALA A 299 14.59 10.13 14.60
C ALA A 299 15.93 10.56 13.98
N ASP A 300 16.44 9.75 13.06
CA ASP A 300 17.64 10.08 12.29
C ASP A 300 17.36 11.20 11.27
N ILE A 301 18.28 12.17 11.19
CA ILE A 301 18.23 13.21 10.16
C ILE A 301 18.78 12.66 8.85
N VAL A 302 17.97 12.66 7.81
CA VAL A 302 18.36 12.21 6.47
C VAL A 302 19.04 13.35 5.72
N GLN A 303 20.24 13.07 5.18
CA GLN A 303 20.91 13.95 4.22
C GLN A 303 20.81 13.38 2.82
N PHE A 304 20.41 14.21 1.87
CA PHE A 304 20.42 13.87 0.45
C PHE A 304 21.67 14.52 -0.19
N SER A 305 22.45 13.69 -0.85
CA SER A 305 23.69 14.11 -1.56
C SER A 305 23.39 14.57 -2.99
#